data_5c327edfb50d52af9b0678bd52fd0fc9
#
_entry.id   5c327edfb50d52af9b0678bd52fd0fc9
#
_cell.length_a   1.000
_cell.length_b   1.000
_cell.length_c   1.000
_cell.angle_alpha   90.00
_cell.angle_beta   90.00
_cell.angle_gamma   90.00
#
_symmetry.space_group_name_H-M   'P 1'
#
loop_
_entity.id
_entity.type
_entity.pdbx_description
1 polymer ?
#
loop_
_entity_poly.entity_id
_entity_poly.type
_entity_poly.pdbx_seq_one_letter_code
_entity_poly.pdbx_strand_id
1 'polypeptide(L)'
;AFGGMALVDTPLQRRMKLKDSPEIALRDWIRFGELGEQDVLPLQWARYYVEHSRAEVHDWLIASGLKFMPAVNWVERGLQGNGNSLPRYHIVWGTSRHLTLRMIELAREAGQGGRLTLLSRHRVTTLERNAGALSGAVAVNEADGTEVRLIAPVVVLATGGINGSHDETRANWPRHRPMPATMLNGAHPFADGKLHHAAAALGGRITHAGEMWNYAAGFPHPFPHFEGHGLSTIPCKSALWLNHRGERIGPEPLVTGFDTHELCQRVAAQEKPWTWHLLNWRIAAKEFAISGAEHNQRVRDRQFPMFLKETLLGNHRLVKQMAAESKHFLVADTLAGLAAKMNALAGTDDVKPEVLQATADAFDANFSGGQRTVNDDQIRRIEHARHWGPDKLRTCKPAPLQMRGAGPFIAIQMQLITRKSLGGLQTDLSSRVLDGAGQPIDGLYCVGEAAGFGGGGASGKRSLEGTFLPGCILTARAAARAISTGRAL
;
A
#
# COMPACT_ATOMS: atom_id res chain seq x y z
N ALA A 1 6.70 3.58 -4.42
CA ALA A 1 5.52 2.75 -4.70
C ALA A 1 5.70 1.92 -5.97
N PHE A 2 4.94 0.82 -6.11
CA PHE A 2 5.06 -0.06 -7.28
C PHE A 2 4.30 0.46 -8.51
N GLY A 3 3.29 1.31 -8.31
CA GLY A 3 2.50 1.91 -9.39
C GLY A 3 1.24 1.13 -9.75
N GLY A 4 0.67 0.42 -8.79
CA GLY A 4 -0.61 -0.26 -8.94
C GLY A 4 -1.79 0.69 -8.79
N MET A 5 -2.82 0.50 -9.62
CA MET A 5 -4.03 1.30 -9.67
C MET A 5 -5.27 0.42 -9.81
N ALA A 6 -6.24 0.58 -8.93
CA ALA A 6 -7.55 -0.06 -9.06
C ALA A 6 -8.39 0.76 -10.03
N LEU A 7 -8.62 0.25 -11.23
CA LEU A 7 -9.34 0.93 -12.30
C LEU A 7 -10.54 0.10 -12.74
N VAL A 8 -11.65 0.78 -13.04
CA VAL A 8 -12.96 0.16 -13.31
C VAL A 8 -13.26 0.19 -14.81
N ASP A 9 -13.75 -0.94 -15.32
CA ASP A 9 -14.24 -1.10 -16.70
C ASP A 9 -13.25 -0.64 -17.80
N THR A 10 -11.97 -0.99 -17.64
CA THR A 10 -10.92 -0.62 -18.60
C THR A 10 -10.95 -1.47 -19.86
N PRO A 11 -10.37 -0.98 -20.99
CA PRO A 11 -10.21 -1.80 -22.20
C PRO A 11 -9.42 -3.09 -21.95
N LEU A 12 -8.48 -3.10 -21.00
CA LEU A 12 -7.73 -4.30 -20.63
C LEU A 12 -8.61 -5.33 -19.92
N GLN A 13 -9.45 -4.90 -18.98
CA GLN A 13 -10.42 -5.79 -18.32
C GLN A 13 -11.37 -6.43 -19.35
N ARG A 14 -11.92 -5.64 -20.26
CA ARG A 14 -12.80 -6.14 -21.34
C ARG A 14 -12.09 -7.16 -22.22
N ARG A 15 -10.84 -6.92 -22.63
CA ARG A 15 -10.01 -7.87 -23.39
C ARG A 15 -9.76 -9.17 -22.62
N MET A 16 -9.64 -9.10 -21.30
CA MET A 16 -9.53 -10.25 -20.40
C MET A 16 -10.90 -10.88 -20.06
N LYS A 17 -11.97 -10.45 -20.72
CA LYS A 17 -13.36 -10.94 -20.54
C LYS A 17 -13.92 -10.68 -19.14
N LEU A 18 -13.42 -9.67 -18.45
CA LEU A 18 -13.97 -9.20 -17.19
C LEU A 18 -15.10 -8.22 -17.49
N LYS A 19 -16.27 -8.46 -16.90
CA LYS A 19 -17.46 -7.59 -16.99
C LYS A 19 -17.55 -6.76 -15.72
N ASP A 20 -16.78 -5.69 -15.65
CA ASP A 20 -16.78 -4.75 -14.52
C ASP A 20 -17.70 -3.55 -14.81
N SER A 21 -18.16 -2.89 -13.76
CA SER A 21 -18.94 -1.65 -13.87
C SER A 21 -18.76 -0.80 -12.61
N PRO A 22 -19.08 0.53 -12.67
CA PRO A 22 -19.08 1.40 -11.50
C PRO A 22 -19.95 0.86 -10.34
N GLU A 23 -21.11 0.28 -10.64
CA GLU A 23 -22.03 -0.25 -9.62
C GLU A 23 -21.44 -1.44 -8.89
N ILE A 24 -20.80 -2.37 -9.62
CA ILE A 24 -20.13 -3.53 -9.03
C ILE A 24 -18.96 -3.07 -8.17
N ALA A 25 -18.18 -2.12 -8.67
CA ALA A 25 -17.01 -1.59 -7.97
C ALA A 25 -17.40 -0.81 -6.72
N LEU A 26 -18.45 0.01 -6.78
CA LEU A 26 -18.95 0.77 -5.63
C LEU A 26 -19.49 -0.15 -4.53
N ARG A 27 -20.24 -1.17 -4.90
CA ARG A 27 -20.73 -2.18 -3.95
C ARG A 27 -19.58 -2.88 -3.23
N ASP A 28 -18.54 -3.29 -3.96
CA ASP A 28 -17.35 -3.92 -3.37
C ASP A 28 -16.64 -2.93 -2.42
N TRP A 29 -16.52 -1.66 -2.82
CA TRP A 29 -15.88 -0.61 -2.05
C TRP A 29 -16.60 -0.32 -0.73
N ILE A 30 -17.92 -0.08 -0.79
CA ILE A 30 -18.74 0.19 0.40
C ILE A 30 -18.65 -0.97 1.39
N ARG A 31 -18.80 -2.19 0.89
CA ARG A 31 -18.77 -3.39 1.73
C ARG A 31 -17.39 -3.64 2.36
N PHE A 32 -16.31 -3.49 1.60
CA PHE A 32 -14.96 -3.72 2.10
C PHE A 32 -14.48 -2.59 3.00
N GLY A 33 -14.77 -1.34 2.64
CA GLY A 33 -14.45 -0.15 3.43
C GLY A 33 -15.32 0.02 4.67
N GLU A 34 -16.42 -0.73 4.78
CA GLU A 34 -17.44 -0.57 5.83
C GLU A 34 -17.95 0.89 5.93
N LEU A 35 -18.18 1.51 4.76
CA LEU A 35 -18.75 2.85 4.69
C LEU A 35 -20.23 2.81 5.05
N GLY A 36 -20.63 3.65 6.00
CA GLY A 36 -22.01 3.76 6.49
C GLY A 36 -22.68 5.08 6.07
N GLU A 37 -23.95 5.26 6.50
CA GLU A 37 -24.73 6.45 6.17
C GLU A 37 -24.13 7.76 6.67
N GLN A 38 -23.33 7.71 7.74
CA GLN A 38 -22.61 8.86 8.29
C GLN A 38 -21.42 9.29 7.42
N ASP A 39 -20.94 8.42 6.53
CA ASP A 39 -19.77 8.67 5.67
C ASP A 39 -20.16 9.35 4.35
N VAL A 40 -20.99 10.42 4.41
CA VAL A 40 -21.60 11.06 3.23
C VAL A 40 -20.55 11.47 2.19
N LEU A 41 -19.54 12.25 2.60
CA LEU A 41 -18.50 12.74 1.68
C LEU A 41 -17.56 11.61 1.22
N PRO A 42 -17.09 10.69 2.07
CA PRO A 42 -16.41 9.48 1.64
C PRO A 42 -17.17 8.68 0.60
N LEU A 43 -18.48 8.46 0.77
CA LEU A 43 -19.34 7.75 -0.19
C LEU A 43 -19.48 8.50 -1.52
N GLN A 44 -19.60 9.83 -1.49
CA GLN A 44 -19.63 10.63 -2.71
C GLN A 44 -18.31 10.50 -3.49
N TRP A 45 -17.17 10.55 -2.80
CA TRP A 45 -15.87 10.37 -3.42
C TRP A 45 -15.63 8.94 -3.93
N ALA A 46 -16.09 7.91 -3.21
CA ALA A 46 -16.02 6.53 -3.68
C ALA A 46 -16.84 6.35 -4.97
N ARG A 47 -18.05 6.93 -5.04
CA ARG A 47 -18.88 6.96 -6.24
C ARG A 47 -18.20 7.72 -7.39
N TYR A 48 -17.73 8.92 -7.12
CA TYR A 48 -17.00 9.73 -8.10
C TYR A 48 -15.79 8.96 -8.66
N TYR A 49 -15.04 8.27 -7.79
CA TYR A 49 -13.91 7.47 -8.21
C TYR A 49 -14.29 6.36 -9.19
N VAL A 50 -15.28 5.53 -8.84
CA VAL A 50 -15.62 4.37 -9.69
C VAL A 50 -16.22 4.79 -11.04
N GLU A 51 -16.93 5.91 -11.08
CA GLU A 51 -17.52 6.48 -12.30
C GLU A 51 -16.46 7.13 -13.21
N HIS A 52 -15.42 7.75 -12.64
CA HIS A 52 -14.46 8.57 -13.40
C HIS A 52 -13.06 7.94 -13.54
N SER A 53 -12.74 6.88 -12.82
CA SER A 53 -11.39 6.27 -12.81
C SER A 53 -10.92 5.82 -14.21
N ARG A 54 -11.85 5.44 -15.09
CA ARG A 54 -11.51 5.10 -16.48
C ARG A 54 -11.15 6.34 -17.29
N ALA A 55 -12.06 7.29 -17.43
CA ALA A 55 -11.85 8.45 -18.30
C ALA A 55 -10.78 9.41 -17.77
N GLU A 56 -10.85 9.73 -16.48
CA GLU A 56 -10.00 10.77 -15.89
C GLU A 56 -8.66 10.25 -15.36
N VAL A 57 -8.50 8.93 -15.20
CA VAL A 57 -7.21 8.35 -14.79
C VAL A 57 -6.65 7.46 -15.90
N HIS A 58 -7.30 6.34 -16.24
CA HIS A 58 -6.74 5.39 -17.19
C HIS A 58 -6.47 6.04 -18.55
N ASP A 59 -7.51 6.60 -19.18
CA ASP A 59 -7.41 7.13 -20.54
C ASP A 59 -6.53 8.38 -20.59
N TRP A 60 -6.58 9.22 -19.55
CA TRP A 60 -5.68 10.37 -19.42
C TRP A 60 -4.21 9.96 -19.27
N LEU A 61 -3.89 8.93 -18.49
CA LEU A 61 -2.52 8.44 -18.35
C LEU A 61 -2.00 7.83 -19.66
N ILE A 62 -2.85 7.09 -20.38
CA ILE A 62 -2.52 6.57 -21.73
C ILE A 62 -2.24 7.74 -22.69
N ALA A 63 -3.11 8.74 -22.73
CA ALA A 63 -2.91 9.95 -23.55
C ALA A 63 -1.64 10.72 -23.15
N SER A 64 -1.24 10.66 -21.89
CA SER A 64 0.02 11.21 -21.38
C SER A 64 1.26 10.37 -21.71
N GLY A 65 1.14 9.29 -22.49
CA GLY A 65 2.24 8.43 -22.92
C GLY A 65 2.61 7.30 -21.96
N LEU A 66 1.85 7.11 -20.90
CA LEU A 66 2.05 5.98 -19.97
C LEU A 66 1.40 4.69 -20.50
N LYS A 67 1.91 3.56 -20.05
CA LYS A 67 1.36 2.23 -20.40
C LYS A 67 1.16 1.41 -19.12
N PHE A 68 0.20 0.51 -19.17
CA PHE A 68 0.00 -0.49 -18.13
C PHE A 68 0.54 -1.86 -18.57
N MET A 69 0.86 -2.71 -17.59
CA MET A 69 1.17 -4.12 -17.85
C MET A 69 -0.01 -4.82 -18.50
N PRO A 70 0.22 -5.86 -19.32
CA PRO A 70 -0.84 -6.51 -20.10
C PRO A 70 -1.70 -7.49 -19.29
N ALA A 71 -1.74 -7.34 -17.97
CA ALA A 71 -2.52 -8.17 -17.06
C ALA A 71 -3.08 -7.36 -15.91
N VAL A 72 -4.30 -7.69 -15.49
CA VAL A 72 -4.96 -7.11 -14.31
C VAL A 72 -4.84 -8.11 -13.16
N ASN A 73 -4.35 -7.66 -12.01
CA ASN A 73 -4.19 -8.50 -10.83
C ASN A 73 -5.43 -8.44 -9.94
N TRP A 74 -5.64 -9.50 -9.17
CA TRP A 74 -6.76 -9.60 -8.25
C TRP A 74 -6.28 -9.59 -6.80
N VAL A 75 -6.41 -8.44 -6.15
CA VAL A 75 -6.00 -8.18 -4.77
C VAL A 75 -7.19 -7.81 -3.90
N GLU A 76 -7.08 -7.92 -2.58
CA GLU A 76 -8.13 -7.61 -1.61
C GLU A 76 -9.46 -8.28 -1.95
N ARG A 77 -9.45 -9.63 -2.04
CA ARG A 77 -10.64 -10.42 -2.36
C ARG A 77 -11.63 -10.52 -1.21
N GLY A 78 -11.19 -10.12 0.00
CA GLY A 78 -11.91 -10.34 1.24
C GLY A 78 -11.85 -11.79 1.73
N LEU A 79 -11.87 -12.00 3.03
CA LEU A 79 -11.80 -13.33 3.63
C LEU A 79 -13.07 -14.16 3.36
N GLN A 80 -14.21 -13.48 3.29
CA GLN A 80 -15.52 -14.09 3.06
C GLN A 80 -16.18 -13.55 1.77
N GLY A 81 -15.36 -13.20 0.77
CA GLY A 81 -15.83 -12.62 -0.49
C GLY A 81 -16.40 -11.21 -0.34
N ASN A 82 -16.01 -10.48 0.71
CA ASN A 82 -16.45 -9.11 0.97
C ASN A 82 -15.54 -8.03 0.34
N GLY A 83 -14.47 -8.41 -0.36
CA GLY A 83 -13.55 -7.51 -1.06
C GLY A 83 -13.86 -7.34 -2.54
N ASN A 84 -12.80 -7.17 -3.35
CA ASN A 84 -12.90 -7.08 -4.79
C ASN A 84 -13.51 -8.35 -5.40
N SER A 85 -14.70 -8.25 -5.95
CA SER A 85 -15.37 -9.35 -6.65
C SER A 85 -14.75 -9.67 -8.02
N LEU A 86 -14.00 -8.71 -8.58
CA LEU A 86 -13.31 -8.80 -9.86
C LEU A 86 -11.88 -8.24 -9.77
N PRO A 87 -10.97 -8.70 -10.65
CA PRO A 87 -9.64 -8.12 -10.80
C PRO A 87 -9.71 -6.67 -11.31
N ARG A 88 -9.09 -5.73 -10.55
CA ARG A 88 -9.05 -4.29 -10.89
C ARG A 88 -7.65 -3.67 -10.81
N TYR A 89 -6.66 -4.42 -10.30
CA TYR A 89 -5.34 -3.86 -10.02
C TYR A 89 -4.45 -3.85 -11.25
N HIS A 90 -4.31 -2.67 -11.86
CA HIS A 90 -3.47 -2.38 -13.02
C HIS A 90 -2.10 -1.86 -12.55
N ILE A 91 -1.04 -2.30 -13.19
CA ILE A 91 0.32 -1.87 -12.85
C ILE A 91 0.89 -1.02 -13.98
N VAL A 92 1.36 0.18 -13.65
CA VAL A 92 2.06 1.06 -14.59
C VAL A 92 3.35 0.40 -15.06
N TRP A 93 3.53 0.26 -16.37
CA TRP A 93 4.76 -0.26 -16.97
C TRP A 93 5.88 0.78 -16.85
N GLY A 94 6.86 0.48 -16.01
CA GLY A 94 7.90 1.41 -15.57
C GLY A 94 7.76 1.81 -14.09
N THR A 95 6.78 1.22 -13.38
CA THR A 95 6.45 1.48 -11.96
C THR A 95 5.96 2.90 -11.70
N SER A 96 5.73 3.27 -10.45
CA SER A 96 5.43 4.66 -10.07
C SER A 96 6.57 5.63 -10.39
N ARG A 97 7.82 5.16 -10.55
CA ARG A 97 8.93 6.01 -10.97
C ARG A 97 8.65 6.65 -12.34
N HIS A 98 8.19 5.86 -13.31
CA HIS A 98 7.84 6.38 -14.63
C HIS A 98 6.64 7.33 -14.58
N LEU A 99 5.62 6.99 -13.78
CA LEU A 99 4.50 7.89 -13.52
C LEU A 99 4.98 9.25 -12.98
N THR A 100 5.79 9.24 -11.92
CA THR A 100 6.26 10.48 -11.28
C THR A 100 7.12 11.32 -12.22
N LEU A 101 8.03 10.69 -12.97
CA LEU A 101 8.85 11.40 -13.96
C LEU A 101 7.97 12.06 -15.04
N ARG A 102 6.95 11.35 -15.54
CA ARG A 102 6.04 11.95 -16.54
C ARG A 102 5.22 13.10 -15.96
N MET A 103 4.78 13.01 -14.69
CA MET A 103 4.09 14.14 -14.03
C MET A 103 5.01 15.36 -13.89
N ILE A 104 6.28 15.15 -13.56
CA ILE A 104 7.28 16.23 -13.50
C ILE A 104 7.51 16.86 -14.87
N GLU A 105 7.60 16.06 -15.93
CA GLU A 105 7.72 16.54 -17.31
C GLU A 105 6.52 17.40 -17.69
N LEU A 106 5.29 16.90 -17.47
CA LEU A 106 4.06 17.64 -17.74
C LEU A 106 3.99 18.97 -16.96
N ALA A 107 4.41 18.94 -15.68
CA ALA A 107 4.47 20.16 -14.89
C ALA A 107 5.48 21.18 -15.45
N ARG A 108 6.64 20.73 -15.90
CA ARG A 108 7.66 21.58 -16.54
C ARG A 108 7.16 22.14 -17.88
N GLU A 109 6.52 21.30 -18.70
CA GLU A 109 5.91 21.72 -19.97
C GLU A 109 4.85 22.81 -19.72
N ALA A 110 3.96 22.60 -18.74
CA ALA A 110 2.93 23.57 -18.36
C ALA A 110 3.52 24.86 -17.75
N GLY A 111 4.68 24.77 -17.12
CA GLY A 111 5.39 25.88 -16.47
C GLY A 111 6.22 26.74 -17.41
N GLN A 112 6.29 26.42 -18.72
CA GLN A 112 7.02 27.22 -19.69
C GLN A 112 6.51 28.68 -19.69
N GLY A 113 7.43 29.62 -19.87
CA GLY A 113 7.12 31.05 -19.80
C GLY A 113 6.97 31.60 -18.37
N GLY A 114 7.53 30.94 -17.36
CA GLY A 114 7.56 31.44 -15.99
C GLY A 114 6.27 31.22 -15.18
N ARG A 115 5.34 30.42 -15.69
CA ARG A 115 4.05 30.13 -15.02
C ARG A 115 4.16 29.20 -13.81
N LEU A 116 5.30 28.53 -13.60
CA LEU A 116 5.55 27.63 -12.48
C LEU A 116 6.90 27.95 -11.86
N THR A 117 6.91 28.21 -10.56
CA THR A 117 8.13 28.31 -9.75
C THR A 117 8.19 27.13 -8.79
N LEU A 118 9.32 26.39 -8.79
CA LEU A 118 9.57 25.30 -7.86
C LEU A 118 10.54 25.78 -6.78
N LEU A 119 10.05 25.86 -5.55
CA LEU A 119 10.86 26.18 -4.37
C LEU A 119 11.28 24.89 -3.68
N SER A 120 12.43 24.33 -4.09
CA SER A 120 13.00 23.16 -3.41
C SER A 120 13.61 23.54 -2.07
N ARG A 121 13.64 22.58 -1.11
CA ARG A 121 14.11 22.79 0.27
C ARG A 121 13.31 23.84 1.05
N HIS A 122 12.08 24.11 0.66
CA HIS A 122 11.20 25.01 1.40
C HIS A 122 10.10 24.19 2.05
N ARG A 123 10.12 24.14 3.37
CA ARG A 123 9.09 23.46 4.17
C ARG A 123 8.05 24.49 4.59
N VAL A 124 6.82 24.32 4.11
CA VAL A 124 5.67 25.10 4.62
C VAL A 124 5.39 24.67 6.05
N THR A 125 5.32 25.64 6.96
CA THR A 125 5.11 25.44 8.39
C THR A 125 3.78 25.97 8.87
N THR A 126 3.26 27.03 8.23
CA THR A 126 2.06 27.75 8.67
C THR A 126 1.23 28.18 7.47
N LEU A 127 -0.08 28.19 7.66
CA LEU A 127 -1.05 28.80 6.73
C LEU A 127 -1.53 30.12 7.32
N GLU A 128 -1.65 31.13 6.50
CA GLU A 128 -2.01 32.48 6.94
C GLU A 128 -3.41 32.89 6.50
N ARG A 129 -4.10 33.64 7.37
CA ARG A 129 -5.39 34.27 7.10
C ARG A 129 -5.28 35.80 7.24
N ASN A 130 -6.03 36.49 6.39
CA ASN A 130 -6.27 37.92 6.52
C ASN A 130 -7.78 38.18 6.34
N ALA A 131 -8.38 38.92 7.29
CA ALA A 131 -9.81 39.23 7.29
C ALA A 131 -10.73 38.02 7.08
N GLY A 132 -10.33 36.85 7.63
CA GLY A 132 -11.12 35.60 7.53
C GLY A 132 -10.85 34.72 6.30
N ALA A 133 -10.24 35.23 5.25
CA ALA A 133 -9.88 34.48 4.05
C ALA A 133 -8.41 34.02 4.11
N LEU A 134 -8.10 32.92 3.43
CA LEU A 134 -6.72 32.47 3.26
C LEU A 134 -5.92 33.56 2.52
N SER A 135 -4.73 33.86 3.01
CA SER A 135 -3.85 34.89 2.42
C SER A 135 -2.51 34.34 1.93
N GLY A 136 -2.17 33.11 2.33
CA GLY A 136 -0.92 32.48 1.91
C GLY A 136 -0.38 31.46 2.91
N ALA A 137 0.93 31.31 2.91
CA ALA A 137 1.66 30.38 3.76
C ALA A 137 3.04 30.92 4.13
N VAL A 138 3.59 30.43 5.24
CA VAL A 138 4.99 30.64 5.60
C VAL A 138 5.76 29.35 5.36
N ALA A 139 6.90 29.46 4.71
CA ALA A 139 7.83 28.36 4.49
C ALA A 139 9.20 28.68 5.07
N VAL A 140 9.89 27.66 5.56
CA VAL A 140 11.28 27.76 6.01
C VAL A 140 12.17 27.14 4.94
N ASN A 141 13.18 27.86 4.50
CA ASN A 141 14.26 27.31 3.68
C ASN A 141 15.13 26.40 4.55
N GLU A 142 15.13 25.11 4.29
CA GLU A 142 15.88 24.11 5.08
C GLU A 142 17.41 24.18 4.87
N ALA A 143 17.91 25.02 3.96
CA ALA A 143 19.33 25.18 3.74
C ALA A 143 19.96 26.20 4.70
N ASP A 144 19.24 27.24 5.06
CA ASP A 144 19.76 28.38 5.84
C ASP A 144 18.83 28.84 6.99
N GLY A 145 17.64 28.22 7.12
CA GLY A 145 16.65 28.53 8.15
C GLY A 145 15.87 29.82 7.91
N THR A 146 16.02 30.48 6.75
CA THR A 146 15.29 31.73 6.47
C THR A 146 13.80 31.45 6.24
N GLU A 147 12.96 32.35 6.75
CA GLU A 147 11.52 32.33 6.50
C GLU A 147 11.17 33.02 5.18
N VAL A 148 10.30 32.38 4.41
CA VAL A 148 9.76 32.91 3.16
C VAL A 148 8.25 32.99 3.28
N ARG A 149 7.69 34.16 3.19
CA ARG A 149 6.25 34.41 3.18
C ARG A 149 5.75 34.31 1.74
N LEU A 150 4.81 33.40 1.51
CA LEU A 150 4.18 33.14 0.22
C LEU A 150 2.76 33.72 0.24
N ILE A 151 2.52 34.78 -0.52
CA ILE A 151 1.20 35.42 -0.61
C ILE A 151 0.44 34.77 -1.77
N ALA A 152 -0.70 34.19 -1.48
CA ALA A 152 -1.54 33.52 -2.48
C ALA A 152 -3.00 33.47 -2.01
N PRO A 153 -3.97 33.77 -2.88
CA PRO A 153 -5.41 33.68 -2.57
C PRO A 153 -5.91 32.21 -2.56
N VAL A 154 -5.12 31.28 -3.08
CA VAL A 154 -5.44 29.86 -3.12
C VAL A 154 -4.22 29.03 -2.73
N VAL A 155 -4.43 28.08 -1.81
CA VAL A 155 -3.43 27.09 -1.41
C VAL A 155 -4.01 25.70 -1.58
N VAL A 156 -3.24 24.81 -2.22
CA VAL A 156 -3.59 23.40 -2.40
C VAL A 156 -2.64 22.54 -1.58
N LEU A 157 -3.14 21.85 -0.57
CA LEU A 157 -2.38 20.93 0.25
C LEU A 157 -2.27 19.57 -0.45
N ALA A 158 -1.04 19.16 -0.78
CA ALA A 158 -0.72 17.87 -1.41
C ALA A 158 0.44 17.18 -0.67
N THR A 159 0.45 17.25 0.65
CA THR A 159 1.60 16.98 1.54
C THR A 159 1.70 15.51 2.00
N GLY A 160 0.85 14.64 1.49
CA GLY A 160 0.77 13.25 1.97
C GLY A 160 0.01 13.14 3.29
N GLY A 161 0.11 11.98 3.94
CA GLY A 161 -0.59 11.69 5.18
C GLY A 161 0.24 11.97 6.44
N ILE A 162 0.02 11.12 7.47
CA ILE A 162 0.69 11.23 8.78
C ILE A 162 1.67 10.08 9.04
N ASN A 163 1.64 9.02 8.25
CA ASN A 163 2.34 7.75 8.54
C ASN A 163 3.86 7.80 8.31
N GLY A 164 4.41 8.92 7.88
CA GLY A 164 5.85 9.21 7.87
C GLY A 164 6.40 9.57 9.25
N SER A 165 5.53 9.97 10.19
CA SER A 165 5.84 10.19 11.60
C SER A 165 5.29 9.04 12.44
N HIS A 166 6.15 8.34 13.19
CA HIS A 166 5.71 7.31 14.13
C HIS A 166 4.91 7.90 15.30
N ASP A 167 5.24 9.11 15.74
CA ASP A 167 4.52 9.80 16.82
C ASP A 167 3.09 10.10 16.40
N GLU A 168 2.89 10.70 15.22
CA GLU A 168 1.56 10.94 14.65
C GLU A 168 0.79 9.64 14.41
N THR A 169 1.46 8.63 13.91
CA THR A 169 0.85 7.30 13.72
C THR A 169 0.36 6.72 15.04
N ARG A 170 1.17 6.77 16.11
CA ARG A 170 0.80 6.27 17.44
C ARG A 170 -0.28 7.12 18.09
N ALA A 171 -0.20 8.44 17.99
CA ALA A 171 -1.18 9.36 18.56
C ALA A 171 -2.59 9.14 17.97
N ASN A 172 -2.66 8.77 16.70
CA ASN A 172 -3.91 8.50 15.99
C ASN A 172 -4.29 7.01 15.94
N TRP A 173 -3.49 6.10 16.55
CA TRP A 173 -3.80 4.66 16.54
C TRP A 173 -5.08 4.38 17.32
N PRO A 174 -6.04 3.63 16.73
CA PRO A 174 -7.31 3.35 17.42
C PRO A 174 -7.11 2.55 18.70
N ARG A 175 -7.63 3.04 19.82
CA ARG A 175 -7.44 2.44 21.16
C ARG A 175 -7.95 0.99 21.27
N HIS A 176 -8.92 0.63 20.45
CA HIS A 176 -9.50 -0.72 20.42
C HIS A 176 -8.72 -1.71 19.55
N ARG A 177 -7.68 -1.25 18.84
CA ARG A 177 -6.84 -2.10 17.99
C ARG A 177 -5.49 -2.38 18.68
N PRO A 178 -4.99 -3.61 18.59
CA PRO A 178 -3.63 -3.90 19.05
C PRO A 178 -2.62 -2.99 18.36
N MET A 179 -1.75 -2.37 19.14
CA MET A 179 -0.67 -1.53 18.63
C MET A 179 0.66 -2.24 18.86
N PRO A 180 1.46 -2.53 17.81
CA PRO A 180 2.73 -3.20 17.99
C PRO A 180 3.73 -2.29 18.75
N ALA A 181 4.57 -2.88 19.60
CA ALA A 181 5.59 -2.15 20.35
C ALA A 181 6.56 -1.41 19.42
N THR A 182 6.92 -2.02 18.29
CA THR A 182 7.73 -1.42 17.24
C THR A 182 7.08 -1.60 15.89
N MET A 183 7.32 -0.65 14.97
CA MET A 183 6.88 -0.72 13.59
C MET A 183 7.91 -0.04 12.69
N LEU A 184 7.98 -0.47 11.44
CA LEU A 184 8.86 0.13 10.43
C LEU A 184 8.15 1.30 9.73
N ASN A 185 8.95 2.22 9.20
CA ASN A 185 8.43 3.31 8.36
C ASN A 185 8.59 2.95 6.87
N GLY A 186 7.48 2.82 6.19
CA GLY A 186 7.41 2.63 4.73
C GLY A 186 6.80 3.82 3.99
N ALA A 187 6.48 4.91 4.71
CA ALA A 187 6.04 6.18 4.15
C ALA A 187 7.22 7.15 3.99
N HIS A 188 7.00 8.27 3.31
CA HIS A 188 8.01 9.33 3.24
C HIS A 188 8.05 10.10 4.57
N PRO A 189 9.22 10.40 5.15
CA PRO A 189 9.32 11.10 6.45
C PRO A 189 8.58 12.45 6.50
N PHE A 190 8.40 13.12 5.37
CA PHE A 190 7.66 14.38 5.28
C PHE A 190 6.15 14.22 5.19
N ALA A 191 5.62 13.00 5.18
CA ALA A 191 4.21 12.74 5.45
C ALA A 191 3.99 12.74 6.97
N ASP A 192 4.21 13.89 7.60
CA ASP A 192 4.35 14.09 9.05
C ASP A 192 3.15 14.77 9.72
N GLY A 193 2.07 15.02 9.00
CA GLY A 193 0.83 15.59 9.55
C GLY A 193 0.88 17.09 9.84
N LYS A 194 2.01 17.77 9.74
CA LYS A 194 2.15 19.18 10.15
C LYS A 194 1.16 20.10 9.44
N LEU A 195 0.94 19.92 8.14
CA LEU A 195 -0.03 20.74 7.43
C LEU A 195 -1.49 20.32 7.64
N HIS A 196 -1.75 19.12 8.15
CA HIS A 196 -3.07 18.80 8.70
C HIS A 196 -3.36 19.65 9.93
N HIS A 197 -2.40 19.77 10.86
CA HIS A 197 -2.52 20.60 12.05
C HIS A 197 -2.62 22.09 11.69
N ALA A 198 -1.83 22.57 10.73
CA ALA A 198 -1.92 23.95 10.25
C ALA A 198 -3.30 24.28 9.64
N ALA A 199 -3.87 23.36 8.86
CA ALA A 199 -5.22 23.53 8.33
C ALA A 199 -6.30 23.44 9.43
N ALA A 200 -6.13 22.55 10.40
CA ALA A 200 -7.02 22.43 11.54
C ALA A 200 -7.02 23.70 12.41
N ALA A 201 -5.86 24.35 12.57
CA ALA A 201 -5.75 25.65 13.25
C ALA A 201 -6.55 26.77 12.53
N LEU A 202 -6.79 26.62 11.22
CA LEU A 202 -7.69 27.50 10.45
C LEU A 202 -9.16 27.05 10.50
N GLY A 203 -9.50 26.03 11.27
CA GLY A 203 -10.84 25.47 11.39
C GLY A 203 -11.11 24.26 10.47
N GLY A 204 -10.13 23.79 9.69
CA GLY A 204 -10.27 22.63 8.86
C GLY A 204 -10.56 21.35 9.65
N ARG A 205 -11.53 20.56 9.21
CA ARG A 205 -11.95 19.34 9.90
C ARG A 205 -11.10 18.16 9.42
N ILE A 206 -10.52 17.41 10.37
CA ILE A 206 -9.85 16.12 10.11
C ILE A 206 -10.82 14.99 10.46
N THR A 207 -10.96 14.01 9.57
CA THR A 207 -11.83 12.84 9.77
C THR A 207 -11.06 11.54 9.52
N HIS A 208 -11.53 10.44 10.09
CA HIS A 208 -10.94 9.10 9.96
C HIS A 208 -9.44 9.02 10.29
N ALA A 209 -8.92 9.89 11.16
CA ALA A 209 -7.49 10.00 11.46
C ALA A 209 -6.86 8.68 11.97
N GLY A 210 -7.65 7.82 12.62
CA GLY A 210 -7.24 6.50 13.09
C GLY A 210 -7.26 5.42 12.01
N GLU A 211 -7.79 5.70 10.82
CA GLU A 211 -7.83 4.71 9.75
C GLU A 211 -6.56 4.78 8.90
N MET A 212 -5.86 3.65 8.82
CA MET A 212 -4.54 3.56 8.21
C MET A 212 -4.43 2.32 7.34
N TRP A 213 -3.69 2.43 6.24
CA TRP A 213 -3.33 1.32 5.38
C TRP A 213 -1.86 0.96 5.60
N ASN A 214 -1.64 0.08 6.55
CA ASN A 214 -0.33 -0.49 6.87
C ASN A 214 -0.16 -1.83 6.16
N TYR A 215 1.06 -2.39 6.17
CA TYR A 215 1.29 -3.76 5.73
C TYR A 215 1.83 -4.61 6.88
N ALA A 216 1.37 -5.85 6.91
CA ALA A 216 1.72 -6.83 7.95
C ALA A 216 3.14 -7.40 7.77
N ALA A 217 3.74 -7.22 6.59
CA ALA A 217 4.99 -7.86 6.21
C ALA A 217 6.00 -6.84 5.68
N GLY A 218 6.78 -6.27 6.57
CA GLY A 218 7.94 -5.45 6.28
C GLY A 218 9.18 -6.01 6.98
N PHE A 219 10.35 -5.66 6.48
CA PHE A 219 11.62 -5.87 7.19
C PHE A 219 12.52 -4.64 7.01
N PRO A 220 13.52 -4.41 7.90
CA PRO A 220 14.39 -3.25 7.81
C PRO A 220 15.11 -3.20 6.46
N HIS A 221 15.15 -2.01 5.86
CA HIS A 221 15.86 -1.81 4.61
C HIS A 221 17.36 -2.07 4.80
N PRO A 222 18.01 -2.91 3.98
CA PRO A 222 19.47 -3.19 4.11
C PRO A 222 20.31 -1.92 4.02
N PHE A 223 19.86 -0.94 3.23
CA PHE A 223 20.50 0.36 3.02
C PHE A 223 19.49 1.48 3.30
N PRO A 224 19.21 1.81 4.59
CA PRO A 224 18.14 2.72 4.95
C PRO A 224 18.42 4.15 4.47
N HIS A 225 17.43 4.83 3.91
CA HIS A 225 17.52 6.24 3.51
C HIS A 225 17.15 7.20 4.65
N PHE A 226 16.52 6.69 5.71
CA PHE A 226 16.14 7.41 6.91
C PHE A 226 15.95 6.41 8.07
N GLU A 227 15.88 6.92 9.27
CA GLU A 227 15.70 6.09 10.47
C GLU A 227 14.36 5.31 10.43
N GLY A 228 14.41 4.02 10.79
CA GLY A 228 13.25 3.13 10.76
C GLY A 228 12.79 2.71 9.36
N HIS A 229 13.54 3.06 8.30
CA HIS A 229 13.15 2.72 6.92
C HIS A 229 13.00 1.22 6.73
N GLY A 230 11.82 0.82 6.30
CA GLY A 230 11.47 -0.57 6.03
C GLY A 230 11.14 -0.83 4.56
N LEU A 231 11.39 -2.06 4.12
CA LEU A 231 10.91 -2.59 2.85
C LEU A 231 9.58 -3.30 3.05
N SER A 232 8.55 -2.89 2.31
CA SER A 232 7.29 -3.64 2.26
C SER A 232 7.43 -4.82 1.33
N THR A 233 7.20 -6.02 1.82
CA THR A 233 7.13 -7.20 0.97
C THR A 233 5.71 -7.40 0.43
N ILE A 234 5.61 -8.12 -0.69
CA ILE A 234 4.38 -8.79 -1.08
C ILE A 234 4.54 -10.21 -0.54
N PRO A 235 3.87 -10.56 0.56
CA PRO A 235 4.09 -11.84 1.22
C PRO A 235 3.78 -13.01 0.30
N CYS A 236 4.59 -14.06 0.38
CA CYS A 236 4.34 -15.29 -0.36
C CYS A 236 3.08 -15.97 0.15
N LYS A 237 2.10 -16.25 -0.73
CA LYS A 237 0.88 -16.97 -0.34
C LYS A 237 1.17 -18.37 0.19
N SER A 238 2.25 -18.99 -0.31
CA SER A 238 2.67 -20.35 0.05
C SER A 238 3.63 -20.41 1.24
N ALA A 239 4.04 -19.28 1.82
CA ALA A 239 4.82 -19.26 3.06
C ALA A 239 3.93 -19.56 4.26
N LEU A 240 4.45 -20.28 5.25
CA LEU A 240 3.80 -20.41 6.55
C LEU A 240 4.09 -19.16 7.37
N TRP A 241 3.07 -18.54 7.92
CA TRP A 241 3.19 -17.38 8.78
C TRP A 241 3.23 -17.83 10.24
N LEU A 242 4.37 -17.61 10.90
CA LEU A 242 4.65 -18.13 12.24
C LEU A 242 4.76 -17.00 13.26
N ASN A 243 4.42 -17.32 14.51
CA ASN A 243 4.70 -16.49 15.67
C ASN A 243 6.20 -16.54 16.05
N HIS A 244 6.58 -15.87 17.12
CA HIS A 244 7.95 -15.82 17.62
C HIS A 244 8.51 -17.17 18.05
N ARG A 245 7.66 -18.17 18.37
CA ARG A 245 8.07 -19.53 18.77
C ARG A 245 8.22 -20.51 17.62
N GLY A 246 7.95 -20.08 16.38
CA GLY A 246 7.97 -20.95 15.21
C GLY A 246 6.69 -21.76 15.01
N GLU A 247 5.62 -21.44 15.72
CA GLU A 247 4.30 -22.03 15.57
C GLU A 247 3.50 -21.27 14.51
N ARG A 248 2.72 -21.97 13.68
CA ARG A 248 1.86 -21.34 12.70
C ARG A 248 0.77 -20.50 13.36
N ILE A 249 0.65 -19.24 12.97
CA ILE A 249 -0.42 -18.36 13.46
C ILE A 249 -1.77 -18.90 12.98
N GLY A 250 -2.64 -19.17 13.95
CA GLY A 250 -3.94 -19.81 13.71
C GLY A 250 -5.01 -19.39 14.72
N PRO A 251 -6.16 -20.08 14.72
CA PRO A 251 -6.49 -21.27 13.92
C PRO A 251 -6.63 -21.00 12.41
N GLU A 252 -7.13 -19.83 11.99
CA GLU A 252 -7.15 -19.44 10.59
C GLU A 252 -5.76 -18.95 10.14
N PRO A 253 -5.17 -19.55 9.08
CA PRO A 253 -3.86 -19.15 8.60
C PRO A 253 -3.88 -17.76 7.98
N LEU A 254 -2.80 -17.01 8.14
CA LEU A 254 -2.60 -15.73 7.50
C LEU A 254 -2.19 -15.93 6.04
N VAL A 255 -2.95 -15.35 5.11
CA VAL A 255 -2.67 -15.45 3.65
C VAL A 255 -2.87 -14.08 3.00
N THR A 256 -1.85 -13.61 2.29
CA THR A 256 -1.90 -12.31 1.60
C THR A 256 -2.85 -12.28 0.41
N GLY A 257 -3.35 -11.09 0.06
CA GLY A 257 -4.19 -10.83 -1.12
C GLY A 257 -5.69 -11.01 -0.88
N PHE A 258 -6.09 -11.24 0.36
CA PHE A 258 -7.49 -11.37 0.77
C PHE A 258 -7.95 -10.19 1.61
N ASP A 259 -7.33 -9.91 2.75
CA ASP A 259 -7.64 -8.78 3.61
C ASP A 259 -6.36 -8.30 4.32
N THR A 260 -5.76 -7.24 3.81
CA THR A 260 -4.52 -6.68 4.37
C THR A 260 -4.75 -6.05 5.74
N HIS A 261 -5.92 -5.47 5.98
CA HIS A 261 -6.25 -4.87 7.27
C HIS A 261 -6.32 -5.94 8.38
N GLU A 262 -6.97 -7.07 8.11
CA GLU A 262 -7.04 -8.20 9.04
C GLU A 262 -5.64 -8.77 9.33
N LEU A 263 -4.80 -8.91 8.29
CA LEU A 263 -3.41 -9.35 8.48
C LEU A 263 -2.67 -8.42 9.43
N CYS A 264 -2.81 -7.10 9.28
CA CYS A 264 -2.18 -6.11 10.15
C CYS A 264 -2.65 -6.24 11.60
N GLN A 265 -3.95 -6.42 11.83
CA GLN A 265 -4.48 -6.59 13.19
C GLN A 265 -3.95 -7.86 13.85
N ARG A 266 -3.93 -8.98 13.14
CA ARG A 266 -3.47 -10.26 13.67
C ARG A 266 -1.96 -10.30 13.93
N VAL A 267 -1.17 -9.62 13.09
CA VAL A 267 0.28 -9.45 13.32
C VAL A 267 0.54 -8.50 14.50
N ALA A 268 -0.20 -7.40 14.60
CA ALA A 268 -0.06 -6.45 15.70
C ALA A 268 -0.47 -7.04 17.06
N ALA A 269 -1.36 -8.04 17.07
CA ALA A 269 -1.79 -8.74 18.28
C ALA A 269 -0.82 -9.83 18.77
N GLN A 270 0.29 -10.09 18.06
CA GLN A 270 1.27 -11.07 18.51
C GLN A 270 2.05 -10.59 19.74
N GLU A 271 2.51 -11.52 20.56
CA GLU A 271 3.28 -11.24 21.78
C GLU A 271 4.57 -10.45 21.50
N LYS A 272 5.24 -10.75 20.38
CA LYS A 272 6.43 -10.01 19.94
C LYS A 272 6.07 -9.13 18.72
N PRO A 273 6.74 -8.01 18.53
CA PRO A 273 6.47 -7.10 17.41
C PRO A 273 6.97 -7.60 16.05
N TRP A 274 7.31 -8.87 15.96
CA TRP A 274 7.70 -9.55 14.74
C TRP A 274 7.03 -10.90 14.60
N THR A 275 6.96 -11.38 13.37
CA THR A 275 6.51 -12.71 12.97
C THR A 275 7.54 -13.30 12.01
N TRP A 276 7.40 -14.57 11.68
CA TRP A 276 8.27 -15.25 10.73
C TRP A 276 7.48 -15.73 9.53
N HIS A 277 8.06 -15.57 8.33
CA HIS A 277 7.63 -16.32 7.16
C HIS A 277 8.58 -17.50 6.98
N LEU A 278 8.05 -18.71 7.06
CA LEU A 278 8.77 -19.95 6.74
C LEU A 278 8.42 -20.41 5.33
N LEU A 279 9.41 -20.56 4.49
CA LEU A 279 9.25 -20.99 3.10
C LEU A 279 10.51 -21.73 2.63
N ASN A 280 10.46 -22.28 1.43
CA ASN A 280 11.62 -22.85 0.77
C ASN A 280 12.04 -22.00 -0.45
N TRP A 281 13.20 -22.30 -1.02
CA TRP A 281 13.75 -21.56 -2.16
C TRP A 281 12.81 -21.54 -3.37
N ARG A 282 12.09 -22.66 -3.64
CA ARG A 282 11.12 -22.74 -4.73
C ARG A 282 9.98 -21.73 -4.57
N ILE A 283 9.45 -21.61 -3.36
CA ILE A 283 8.40 -20.64 -3.04
C ILE A 283 8.96 -19.21 -3.16
N ALA A 284 10.12 -18.94 -2.57
CA ALA A 284 10.74 -17.62 -2.63
C ALA A 284 11.00 -17.18 -4.08
N ALA A 285 11.62 -18.02 -4.90
CA ALA A 285 11.91 -17.69 -6.29
C ALA A 285 10.65 -17.38 -7.10
N LYS A 286 9.53 -18.03 -6.80
CA LYS A 286 8.26 -17.86 -7.54
C LYS A 286 7.41 -16.70 -7.03
N GLU A 287 7.37 -16.49 -5.73
CA GLU A 287 6.36 -15.63 -5.10
C GLU A 287 6.92 -14.39 -4.40
N PHE A 288 8.17 -14.46 -3.90
CA PHE A 288 8.74 -13.35 -3.14
C PHE A 288 8.93 -12.11 -4.02
N ALA A 289 8.41 -10.99 -3.53
CA ALA A 289 8.55 -9.70 -4.17
C ALA A 289 8.60 -8.57 -3.10
N ILE A 290 9.25 -7.49 -3.45
CA ILE A 290 9.32 -6.26 -2.64
C ILE A 290 8.57 -5.18 -3.38
N SER A 291 7.76 -4.41 -2.67
CA SER A 291 7.04 -3.27 -3.23
C SER A 291 8.02 -2.13 -3.56
N GLY A 292 7.78 -1.43 -4.66
CA GLY A 292 8.58 -0.28 -5.05
C GLY A 292 9.36 -0.48 -6.35
N ALA A 293 9.99 0.59 -6.83
CA ALA A 293 10.73 0.60 -8.08
C ALA A 293 12.14 0.02 -7.93
N GLU A 294 12.72 0.11 -6.74
CA GLU A 294 14.13 -0.22 -6.46
C GLU A 294 14.44 -1.69 -6.73
N HIS A 295 13.63 -2.60 -6.18
CA HIS A 295 13.83 -4.05 -6.32
C HIS A 295 13.10 -4.66 -7.53
N ASN A 296 12.39 -3.85 -8.33
CA ASN A 296 11.65 -4.29 -9.51
C ASN A 296 12.26 -3.76 -10.82
N GLN A 297 13.56 -3.93 -10.97
CA GLN A 297 14.34 -3.37 -12.09
C GLN A 297 13.75 -3.73 -13.46
N ARG A 298 13.29 -5.00 -13.68
CA ARG A 298 12.74 -5.43 -14.97
C ARG A 298 11.48 -4.68 -15.38
N VAL A 299 10.62 -4.38 -14.40
CA VAL A 299 9.41 -3.57 -14.61
C VAL A 299 9.77 -2.10 -14.71
N ARG A 300 10.63 -1.60 -13.80
CA ARG A 300 11.11 -0.21 -13.77
C ARG A 300 11.74 0.21 -15.08
N ASP A 301 12.64 -0.61 -15.59
CA ASP A 301 13.43 -0.34 -16.80
C ASP A 301 12.74 -0.88 -18.07
N ARG A 302 11.50 -1.36 -17.95
CA ARG A 302 10.65 -1.83 -19.04
C ARG A 302 11.24 -2.96 -19.87
N GLN A 303 11.97 -3.88 -19.24
CA GLN A 303 12.65 -5.02 -19.85
C GLN A 303 11.70 -6.23 -19.92
N PHE A 304 10.69 -6.17 -20.81
CA PHE A 304 9.61 -7.16 -20.87
C PHE A 304 10.09 -8.63 -21.05
N PRO A 305 11.04 -8.95 -21.95
CA PRO A 305 11.52 -10.34 -22.09
C PRO A 305 12.13 -10.88 -20.79
N MET A 306 12.93 -10.06 -20.09
CA MET A 306 13.56 -10.45 -18.83
C MET A 306 12.54 -10.57 -17.70
N PHE A 307 11.54 -9.66 -17.64
CA PHE A 307 10.43 -9.74 -16.73
C PHE A 307 9.64 -11.06 -16.93
N LEU A 308 9.33 -11.41 -18.18
CA LEU A 308 8.62 -12.64 -18.51
C LEU A 308 9.44 -13.89 -18.11
N LYS A 309 10.74 -13.88 -18.37
CA LYS A 309 11.66 -14.94 -17.95
C LYS A 309 11.64 -15.12 -16.43
N GLU A 310 11.81 -14.05 -15.65
CA GLU A 310 11.78 -14.10 -14.18
C GLU A 310 10.39 -14.52 -13.65
N THR A 311 9.30 -14.17 -14.34
CA THR A 311 7.93 -14.61 -13.97
C THR A 311 7.72 -16.10 -14.19
N LEU A 312 8.24 -16.65 -15.26
CA LEU A 312 8.07 -18.07 -15.62
C LEU A 312 9.02 -18.99 -14.86
N LEU A 313 10.31 -18.61 -14.78
CA LEU A 313 11.37 -19.44 -14.22
C LEU A 313 11.67 -19.15 -12.75
N GLY A 314 11.14 -18.05 -12.20
CA GLY A 314 11.41 -17.57 -10.85
C GLY A 314 12.44 -16.44 -10.81
N ASN A 315 12.26 -15.53 -9.84
CA ASN A 315 13.15 -14.39 -9.61
C ASN A 315 14.28 -14.75 -8.63
N HIS A 316 15.11 -15.72 -9.02
CA HIS A 316 16.26 -16.18 -8.22
C HIS A 316 17.26 -15.05 -7.92
N ARG A 317 17.34 -14.03 -8.77
CA ARG A 317 18.20 -12.88 -8.57
C ARG A 317 17.80 -12.11 -7.30
N LEU A 318 16.51 -11.78 -7.15
CA LEU A 318 16.03 -11.05 -5.97
C LEU A 318 16.21 -11.87 -4.69
N VAL A 319 15.94 -13.18 -4.74
CA VAL A 319 16.12 -14.07 -3.56
C VAL A 319 17.60 -14.10 -3.14
N LYS A 320 18.53 -14.28 -4.09
CA LYS A 320 19.97 -14.25 -3.81
C LYS A 320 20.42 -12.90 -3.27
N GLN A 321 19.91 -11.81 -3.83
CA GLN A 321 20.21 -10.46 -3.38
C GLN A 321 19.78 -10.26 -1.93
N MET A 322 18.55 -10.62 -1.57
CA MET A 322 18.06 -10.46 -0.20
C MET A 322 18.77 -11.38 0.79
N ALA A 323 19.10 -12.59 0.39
CA ALA A 323 19.88 -13.52 1.23
C ALA A 323 21.30 -12.99 1.53
N ALA A 324 21.90 -12.20 0.62
CA ALA A 324 23.21 -11.61 0.79
C ALA A 324 23.18 -10.27 1.55
N GLU A 325 22.16 -9.44 1.30
CA GLU A 325 22.12 -8.06 1.78
C GLU A 325 21.34 -7.86 3.08
N SER A 326 20.33 -8.72 3.36
CA SER A 326 19.45 -8.54 4.51
C SER A 326 19.70 -9.57 5.61
N LYS A 327 20.09 -9.11 6.80
CA LYS A 327 20.20 -9.97 7.99
C LYS A 327 18.86 -10.58 8.42
N HIS A 328 17.73 -10.05 7.96
CA HIS A 328 16.38 -10.55 8.28
C HIS A 328 15.90 -11.64 7.30
N PHE A 329 16.70 -11.97 6.29
CA PHE A 329 16.42 -13.00 5.31
C PHE A 329 17.37 -14.19 5.52
N LEU A 330 16.94 -15.15 6.32
CA LEU A 330 17.75 -16.26 6.80
C LEU A 330 17.61 -17.47 5.87
N VAL A 331 18.73 -18.13 5.56
CA VAL A 331 18.76 -19.32 4.69
C VAL A 331 19.51 -20.44 5.39
N ALA A 332 18.95 -21.66 5.39
CA ALA A 332 19.59 -22.86 5.94
C ALA A 332 19.11 -24.12 5.22
N ASP A 333 19.95 -25.15 5.19
CA ASP A 333 19.64 -26.44 4.55
C ASP A 333 18.68 -27.29 5.38
N THR A 334 18.62 -27.07 6.71
CA THR A 334 17.76 -27.79 7.65
C THR A 334 16.91 -26.84 8.48
N LEU A 335 15.75 -27.31 8.94
CA LEU A 335 14.88 -26.55 9.86
C LEU A 335 15.56 -26.29 11.20
N ALA A 336 16.36 -27.24 11.71
CA ALA A 336 17.13 -27.04 12.94
C ALA A 336 18.19 -25.93 12.77
N GLY A 337 18.92 -25.92 11.67
CA GLY A 337 19.85 -24.84 11.33
C GLY A 337 19.17 -23.49 11.14
N LEU A 338 17.93 -23.51 10.60
CA LEU A 338 17.13 -22.31 10.44
C LEU A 338 16.66 -21.76 11.79
N ALA A 339 16.18 -22.63 12.71
CA ALA A 339 15.78 -22.26 14.07
C ALA A 339 16.92 -21.60 14.84
N ALA A 340 18.15 -22.15 14.73
CA ALA A 340 19.34 -21.55 15.34
C ALA A 340 19.61 -20.12 14.82
N LYS A 341 19.46 -19.89 13.50
CA LYS A 341 19.61 -18.55 12.90
C LYS A 341 18.49 -17.59 13.32
N MET A 342 17.26 -18.08 13.42
CA MET A 342 16.10 -17.29 13.88
C MET A 342 16.33 -16.81 15.33
N ASN A 343 16.76 -17.69 16.21
CA ASN A 343 17.09 -17.36 17.59
C ASN A 343 18.27 -16.36 17.69
N ALA A 344 19.33 -16.59 16.93
CA ALA A 344 20.48 -15.68 16.90
C ALA A 344 20.09 -14.26 16.44
N LEU A 345 19.23 -14.14 15.42
CA LEU A 345 18.75 -12.84 14.96
C LEU A 345 17.81 -12.17 15.99
N ALA A 346 16.93 -12.93 16.62
CA ALA A 346 15.97 -12.41 17.61
C ALA A 346 16.61 -12.13 18.98
N GLY A 347 17.80 -12.67 19.26
CA GLY A 347 18.44 -12.61 20.57
C GLY A 347 17.69 -13.44 21.62
N THR A 348 17.07 -14.55 21.22
CA THR A 348 16.24 -15.43 22.09
C THR A 348 16.56 -16.88 21.82
N ASP A 349 15.93 -17.79 22.57
CA ASP A 349 15.89 -19.22 22.33
C ASP A 349 14.46 -19.75 22.15
N ASP A 350 13.54 -18.86 21.75
CA ASP A 350 12.11 -19.13 21.66
C ASP A 350 11.76 -20.17 20.58
N VAL A 351 12.48 -20.17 19.46
CA VAL A 351 12.24 -21.11 18.36
C VAL A 351 12.94 -22.42 18.64
N LYS A 352 12.20 -23.41 19.13
CA LYS A 352 12.74 -24.75 19.35
C LYS A 352 12.73 -25.54 18.03
N PRO A 353 13.83 -26.23 17.67
CA PRO A 353 13.91 -26.99 16.42
C PRO A 353 12.78 -27.99 16.22
N GLU A 354 12.38 -28.67 17.29
CA GLU A 354 11.28 -29.65 17.30
C GLU A 354 9.91 -29.00 17.07
N VAL A 355 9.69 -27.78 17.54
CA VAL A 355 8.44 -27.02 17.29
C VAL A 355 8.38 -26.59 15.82
N LEU A 356 9.48 -26.08 15.28
CA LEU A 356 9.55 -25.68 13.88
C LEU A 356 9.38 -26.88 12.94
N GLN A 357 9.97 -28.04 13.30
CA GLN A 357 9.81 -29.28 12.56
C GLN A 357 8.35 -29.75 12.62
N ALA A 358 7.74 -29.81 13.82
CA ALA A 358 6.34 -30.21 13.96
C ALA A 358 5.38 -29.28 13.18
N THR A 359 5.65 -27.99 13.14
CA THR A 359 4.89 -27.02 12.33
C THR A 359 4.97 -27.34 10.84
N ALA A 360 6.15 -27.66 10.33
CA ALA A 360 6.34 -28.04 8.93
C ALA A 360 5.68 -29.39 8.61
N ASP A 361 5.83 -30.39 9.50
CA ASP A 361 5.24 -31.71 9.36
C ASP A 361 3.71 -31.66 9.34
N ALA A 362 3.12 -30.87 10.23
CA ALA A 362 1.66 -30.67 10.28
C ALA A 362 1.11 -30.05 8.97
N PHE A 363 1.83 -29.10 8.38
CA PHE A 363 1.46 -28.55 7.08
C PHE A 363 1.62 -29.61 5.97
N ASP A 364 2.74 -30.33 5.95
CA ASP A 364 3.07 -31.31 4.92
C ASP A 364 2.13 -32.53 4.96
N ALA A 365 1.61 -32.88 6.14
CA ALA A 365 0.62 -33.96 6.31
C ALA A 365 -0.66 -33.74 5.47
N ASN A 366 -1.03 -32.51 5.12
CA ASN A 366 -2.15 -32.23 4.23
C ASN A 366 -1.99 -32.84 2.84
N PHE A 367 -0.79 -33.22 2.44
CA PHE A 367 -0.52 -33.77 1.11
C PHE A 367 -0.41 -35.31 1.08
N SER A 368 -0.39 -35.99 2.23
CA SER A 368 -0.20 -37.43 2.33
C SER A 368 -1.42 -38.25 1.86
N GLY A 369 -2.63 -37.71 2.05
CA GLY A 369 -3.90 -38.38 1.67
C GLY A 369 -4.42 -38.04 0.27
N GLY A 370 -3.64 -37.27 -0.50
CA GLY A 370 -4.04 -36.78 -1.81
C GLY A 370 -4.96 -35.54 -1.74
N GLN A 371 -5.21 -34.93 -2.91
CA GLN A 371 -5.89 -33.62 -3.02
C GLN A 371 -7.32 -33.60 -2.41
N ARG A 372 -8.00 -34.73 -2.39
CA ARG A 372 -9.38 -34.81 -1.87
C ARG A 372 -9.49 -34.72 -0.34
N THR A 373 -8.38 -34.93 0.38
CA THR A 373 -8.34 -34.93 1.84
C THR A 373 -7.76 -33.65 2.44
N VAL A 374 -7.39 -32.68 1.59
CA VAL A 374 -6.83 -31.41 2.07
C VAL A 374 -7.87 -30.64 2.85
N ASN A 375 -7.54 -30.33 4.12
CA ASN A 375 -8.38 -29.55 5.03
C ASN A 375 -7.59 -28.39 5.62
N ASP A 376 -7.00 -27.55 4.77
CA ASP A 376 -6.22 -26.39 5.16
C ASP A 376 -6.66 -25.15 4.38
N ASP A 377 -7.04 -24.09 5.07
CA ASP A 377 -7.58 -22.89 4.45
C ASP A 377 -6.54 -22.10 3.63
N GLN A 378 -5.26 -22.14 4.00
CA GLN A 378 -4.21 -21.54 3.18
C GLN A 378 -4.13 -22.24 1.82
N ILE A 379 -4.16 -23.55 1.81
CA ILE A 379 -4.11 -24.35 0.56
C ILE A 379 -5.34 -24.03 -0.32
N ARG A 380 -6.54 -23.99 0.27
CA ARG A 380 -7.76 -23.62 -0.45
C ARG A 380 -7.70 -22.22 -1.03
N ARG A 381 -7.20 -21.25 -0.28
CA ARG A 381 -7.02 -19.85 -0.73
C ARG A 381 -5.98 -19.75 -1.85
N ILE A 382 -4.89 -20.51 -1.77
CA ILE A 382 -3.88 -20.59 -2.84
C ILE A 382 -4.50 -21.18 -4.12
N GLU A 383 -5.25 -22.25 -4.01
CA GLU A 383 -5.95 -22.87 -5.15
C GLU A 383 -6.95 -21.90 -5.78
N HIS A 384 -7.78 -21.23 -4.96
CA HIS A 384 -8.68 -20.19 -5.43
C HIS A 384 -7.93 -19.04 -6.13
N ALA A 385 -6.81 -18.58 -5.56
CA ALA A 385 -6.00 -17.54 -6.19
C ALA A 385 -5.49 -17.97 -7.57
N ARG A 386 -5.09 -19.22 -7.72
CA ARG A 386 -4.57 -19.81 -8.96
C ARG A 386 -5.61 -20.02 -10.07
N HIS A 387 -6.90 -19.89 -9.79
CA HIS A 387 -7.93 -19.85 -10.84
C HIS A 387 -7.81 -18.60 -11.70
N TRP A 388 -7.23 -17.50 -11.19
CA TRP A 388 -6.93 -16.32 -11.99
C TRP A 388 -5.55 -16.45 -12.66
N GLY A 389 -5.51 -16.31 -14.00
CA GLY A 389 -4.31 -16.56 -14.80
C GLY A 389 -3.06 -15.79 -14.33
N PRO A 390 -3.10 -14.46 -14.13
CA PRO A 390 -1.96 -13.69 -13.63
C PRO A 390 -1.46 -14.17 -12.26
N ASP A 391 -2.35 -14.50 -11.34
CA ASP A 391 -1.98 -15.05 -10.03
C ASP A 391 -1.39 -16.45 -10.14
N LYS A 392 -1.92 -17.30 -11.04
CA LYS A 392 -1.37 -18.64 -11.31
C LYS A 392 0.09 -18.57 -11.75
N LEU A 393 0.46 -17.56 -12.53
CA LEU A 393 1.84 -17.39 -12.99
C LEU A 393 2.79 -17.03 -11.85
N ARG A 394 2.30 -16.40 -10.78
CA ARG A 394 3.10 -15.90 -9.65
C ARG A 394 2.86 -16.62 -8.33
N THR A 395 2.09 -17.69 -8.30
CA THR A 395 1.79 -18.45 -7.09
C THR A 395 2.13 -19.92 -7.32
N CYS A 396 2.86 -20.52 -6.41
CA CYS A 396 3.20 -21.94 -6.46
C CYS A 396 1.95 -22.82 -6.46
N LYS A 397 1.99 -23.93 -7.17
CA LYS A 397 1.05 -25.02 -6.90
C LYS A 397 1.31 -25.51 -5.47
N PRO A 398 0.26 -25.69 -4.65
CA PRO A 398 0.43 -26.22 -3.31
C PRO A 398 1.20 -27.56 -3.33
N ALA A 399 2.16 -27.68 -2.43
CA ALA A 399 3.01 -28.85 -2.29
C ALA A 399 3.64 -28.84 -0.89
N PRO A 400 4.13 -29.97 -0.39
CA PRO A 400 4.84 -30.04 0.86
C PRO A 400 5.99 -29.03 0.94
N LEU A 401 6.16 -28.41 2.09
CA LEU A 401 7.24 -27.46 2.34
C LEU A 401 8.61 -28.15 2.23
N GLN A 402 8.69 -29.40 2.72
CA GLN A 402 9.90 -30.22 2.80
C GLN A 402 10.11 -31.11 1.57
N MET A 403 9.39 -30.83 0.44
CA MET A 403 9.55 -31.64 -0.75
C MET A 403 11.01 -31.67 -1.25
N ARG A 404 11.46 -32.81 -1.72
CA ARG A 404 12.82 -32.99 -2.25
C ARG A 404 13.12 -31.99 -3.37
N GLY A 405 14.27 -31.31 -3.28
CA GLY A 405 14.75 -30.34 -4.27
C GLY A 405 14.09 -28.94 -4.18
N ALA A 406 13.24 -28.69 -3.17
CA ALA A 406 12.64 -27.36 -2.96
C ALA A 406 13.49 -26.41 -2.10
N GLY A 407 14.47 -26.95 -1.36
CA GLY A 407 15.36 -26.20 -0.47
C GLY A 407 16.34 -25.27 -1.18
N PRO A 408 17.14 -24.54 -0.41
CA PRO A 408 17.16 -24.48 1.06
C PRO A 408 15.89 -23.90 1.68
N PHE A 409 15.73 -24.02 3.01
CA PHE A 409 14.68 -23.35 3.75
C PHE A 409 15.04 -21.88 3.98
N ILE A 410 14.02 -21.06 4.10
CA ILE A 410 14.14 -19.62 4.30
C ILE A 410 13.21 -19.20 5.44
N ALA A 411 13.74 -18.40 6.37
CA ALA A 411 12.92 -17.67 7.33
C ALA A 411 13.13 -16.15 7.13
N ILE A 412 12.03 -15.39 7.04
CA ILE A 412 12.09 -13.94 6.94
C ILE A 412 11.42 -13.36 8.18
N GLN A 413 12.18 -12.57 8.96
CA GLN A 413 11.60 -11.83 10.09
C GLN A 413 10.80 -10.65 9.57
N MET A 414 9.50 -10.64 9.87
CA MET A 414 8.56 -9.63 9.40
C MET A 414 8.06 -8.78 10.55
N GLN A 415 7.88 -7.50 10.29
CA GLN A 415 7.30 -6.52 11.21
C GLN A 415 6.20 -5.76 10.50
N LEU A 416 5.27 -5.18 11.28
CA LEU A 416 4.31 -4.23 10.73
C LEU A 416 5.06 -3.00 10.21
N ILE A 417 4.64 -2.52 9.05
CA ILE A 417 5.22 -1.34 8.41
C ILE A 417 4.13 -0.31 8.09
N THR A 418 4.34 0.93 8.54
CA THR A 418 3.42 2.04 8.26
C THR A 418 3.50 2.44 6.79
N ARG A 419 2.37 2.84 6.22
CA ARG A 419 2.34 3.18 4.79
C ARG A 419 1.54 4.42 4.47
N LYS A 420 0.23 4.45 4.75
CA LYS A 420 -0.68 5.52 4.31
C LYS A 420 -1.74 5.80 5.34
N SER A 421 -2.13 7.06 5.46
CA SER A 421 -3.37 7.46 6.10
C SER A 421 -4.55 7.11 5.18
N LEU A 422 -5.64 6.63 5.73
CA LEU A 422 -6.92 6.57 5.02
C LEU A 422 -7.80 7.77 5.35
N GLY A 423 -7.62 8.37 6.52
CA GLY A 423 -8.20 9.64 6.92
C GLY A 423 -7.36 10.85 6.50
N GLY A 424 -7.91 12.04 6.70
CA GLY A 424 -7.26 13.31 6.39
C GLY A 424 -8.21 14.49 6.53
N LEU A 425 -7.86 15.63 5.93
CA LEU A 425 -8.71 16.81 5.88
C LEU A 425 -10.00 16.50 5.09
N GLN A 426 -11.14 16.82 5.68
CA GLN A 426 -12.43 16.62 5.05
C GLN A 426 -12.62 17.60 3.90
N THR A 427 -13.02 17.09 2.73
CA THR A 427 -13.19 17.90 1.51
C THR A 427 -14.51 17.58 0.83
N ASP A 428 -15.09 18.57 0.16
CA ASP A 428 -16.17 18.36 -0.80
C ASP A 428 -15.67 17.75 -2.13
N LEU A 429 -16.56 17.54 -3.08
CA LEU A 429 -16.21 16.99 -4.42
C LEU A 429 -15.35 17.94 -5.28
N SER A 430 -15.23 19.20 -4.89
CA SER A 430 -14.30 20.16 -5.50
C SER A 430 -12.94 20.18 -4.82
N SER A 431 -12.70 19.31 -3.84
CA SER A 431 -11.50 19.23 -3.00
C SER A 431 -11.27 20.48 -2.11
N ARG A 432 -12.32 21.30 -1.86
CA ARG A 432 -12.24 22.41 -0.90
C ARG A 432 -12.25 21.83 0.51
N VAL A 433 -11.38 22.34 1.39
CA VAL A 433 -11.34 21.93 2.79
C VAL A 433 -12.58 22.48 3.51
N LEU A 434 -13.23 21.62 4.27
CA LEU A 434 -14.42 21.97 5.06
C LEU A 434 -14.07 22.24 6.52
N ASP A 435 -14.77 23.18 7.11
CA ASP A 435 -14.68 23.51 8.54
C ASP A 435 -15.56 22.57 9.40
N GLY A 436 -15.61 22.82 10.71
CA GLY A 436 -16.43 22.07 11.65
C GLY A 436 -17.93 22.14 11.41
N ALA A 437 -18.41 23.18 10.70
CA ALA A 437 -19.81 23.37 10.30
C ALA A 437 -20.10 22.78 8.90
N GLY A 438 -19.10 22.18 8.25
CA GLY A 438 -19.24 21.63 6.91
C GLY A 438 -19.21 22.68 5.79
N GLN A 439 -18.77 23.91 6.09
CA GLN A 439 -18.64 24.97 5.10
C GLN A 439 -17.21 25.00 4.53
N PRO A 440 -17.03 25.29 3.24
CA PRO A 440 -15.72 25.44 2.63
C PRO A 440 -14.93 26.61 3.25
N ILE A 441 -13.65 26.38 3.54
CA ILE A 441 -12.72 27.43 3.87
C ILE A 441 -12.23 28.07 2.59
N ASP A 442 -12.56 29.35 2.37
CA ASP A 442 -12.23 30.07 1.16
C ASP A 442 -10.74 30.04 0.82
N GLY A 443 -10.40 29.65 -0.39
CA GLY A 443 -9.04 29.57 -0.90
C GLY A 443 -8.26 28.31 -0.45
N LEU A 444 -8.79 27.47 0.44
CA LEU A 444 -8.08 26.29 0.93
C LEU A 444 -8.59 25.00 0.30
N TYR A 445 -7.70 24.30 -0.42
CA TYR A 445 -7.94 23.01 -1.06
C TYR A 445 -7.02 21.94 -0.48
N CYS A 446 -7.47 20.69 -0.51
CA CYS A 446 -6.66 19.55 -0.10
C CYS A 446 -6.88 18.35 -1.03
N VAL A 447 -5.80 17.70 -1.46
CA VAL A 447 -5.85 16.63 -2.45
C VAL A 447 -5.00 15.42 -2.05
N GLY A 448 -5.30 14.27 -2.65
CA GLY A 448 -4.55 13.03 -2.42
C GLY A 448 -4.68 12.50 -1.01
N GLU A 449 -3.59 11.95 -0.49
CA GLU A 449 -3.56 11.32 0.84
C GLU A 449 -3.85 12.31 1.96
N ALA A 450 -3.47 13.58 1.83
CA ALA A 450 -3.77 14.62 2.81
C ALA A 450 -5.27 14.85 3.01
N ALA A 451 -6.10 14.56 1.99
CA ALA A 451 -7.57 14.60 2.03
C ALA A 451 -8.19 13.20 2.25
N GLY A 452 -7.44 12.22 2.75
CA GLY A 452 -7.91 10.83 2.85
C GLY A 452 -8.36 10.25 1.50
N PHE A 453 -7.70 10.65 0.41
CA PHE A 453 -8.03 10.34 -0.98
C PHE A 453 -9.41 10.84 -1.44
N GLY A 454 -9.95 11.81 -0.73
CA GLY A 454 -11.23 12.49 -0.94
C GLY A 454 -12.18 12.37 0.25
N GLY A 455 -12.87 13.47 0.57
CA GLY A 455 -13.88 13.50 1.62
C GLY A 455 -13.37 13.28 3.05
N GLY A 456 -12.05 13.28 3.24
CA GLY A 456 -11.42 12.99 4.52
C GLY A 456 -11.42 11.50 4.89
N GLY A 457 -11.67 10.58 3.92
CA GLY A 457 -11.70 9.16 4.23
C GLY A 457 -12.45 8.29 3.21
N ALA A 458 -12.25 8.51 1.90
CA ALA A 458 -12.97 7.80 0.84
C ALA A 458 -12.88 6.27 0.92
N SER A 459 -11.84 5.72 1.54
CA SER A 459 -11.65 4.27 1.71
C SER A 459 -12.37 3.68 2.92
N GLY A 460 -12.89 4.50 3.85
CA GLY A 460 -13.44 4.00 5.11
C GLY A 460 -12.36 3.33 5.97
N LYS A 461 -12.70 2.21 6.61
CA LYS A 461 -11.81 1.49 7.53
C LYS A 461 -10.70 0.70 6.84
N ARG A 462 -10.93 0.28 5.59
CA ARG A 462 -9.96 -0.52 4.82
C ARG A 462 -10.09 -0.23 3.33
N SER A 463 -8.98 -0.25 2.61
CA SER A 463 -8.94 0.10 1.20
C SER A 463 -8.93 -1.12 0.30
N LEU A 464 -9.59 -1.03 -0.83
CA LEU A 464 -9.29 -1.89 -1.98
C LEU A 464 -7.94 -1.45 -2.54
N GLU A 465 -6.91 -2.30 -2.44
CA GLU A 465 -5.53 -1.96 -2.83
C GLU A 465 -5.47 -1.41 -4.26
N GLY A 466 -4.76 -0.30 -4.43
CA GLY A 466 -4.60 0.39 -5.71
C GLY A 466 -5.50 1.60 -5.89
N THR A 467 -6.34 1.96 -4.92
CA THR A 467 -7.21 3.15 -5.00
C THR A 467 -6.46 4.46 -4.75
N PHE A 468 -5.25 4.42 -4.24
CA PHE A 468 -4.48 5.57 -3.77
C PHE A 468 -4.02 6.52 -4.88
N LEU A 469 -3.25 6.02 -5.87
CA LEU A 469 -2.75 6.85 -6.96
C LEU A 469 -3.87 7.45 -7.82
N PRO A 470 -4.91 6.69 -8.20
CA PRO A 470 -6.06 7.28 -8.88
C PRO A 470 -6.80 8.31 -8.00
N GLY A 471 -6.94 8.08 -6.70
CA GLY A 471 -7.51 9.04 -5.76
C GLY A 471 -6.73 10.35 -5.72
N CYS A 472 -5.39 10.30 -5.74
CA CYS A 472 -4.56 11.49 -5.85
C CYS A 472 -4.82 12.25 -7.17
N ILE A 473 -4.93 11.53 -8.30
CA ILE A 473 -5.18 12.14 -9.62
C ILE A 473 -6.58 12.77 -9.66
N LEU A 474 -7.60 12.04 -9.21
CA LEU A 474 -9.00 12.52 -9.28
C LEU A 474 -9.21 13.75 -8.38
N THR A 475 -8.74 13.74 -7.14
CA THR A 475 -8.86 14.88 -6.23
C THR A 475 -8.11 16.10 -6.73
N ALA A 476 -6.90 15.93 -7.29
CA ALA A 476 -6.13 17.02 -7.86
C ALA A 476 -6.82 17.62 -9.11
N ARG A 477 -7.41 16.79 -9.97
CA ARG A 477 -8.16 17.25 -11.14
C ARG A 477 -9.45 17.97 -10.74
N ALA A 478 -10.13 17.50 -9.70
CA ALA A 478 -11.32 18.17 -9.15
C ALA A 478 -10.97 19.57 -8.61
N ALA A 479 -9.90 19.67 -7.81
CA ALA A 479 -9.40 20.97 -7.33
C ALA A 479 -9.03 21.90 -8.49
N ALA A 480 -8.28 21.41 -9.47
CA ALA A 480 -7.87 22.21 -10.62
C ALA A 480 -9.07 22.76 -11.41
N ARG A 481 -10.10 21.94 -11.64
CA ARG A 481 -11.34 22.39 -12.29
C ARG A 481 -12.05 23.49 -11.47
N ALA A 482 -12.23 23.26 -10.18
CA ALA A 482 -12.90 24.24 -9.31
C ALA A 482 -12.15 25.56 -9.26
N ILE A 483 -10.83 25.55 -9.14
CA ILE A 483 -9.98 26.76 -9.11
C ILE A 483 -10.06 27.49 -10.46
N SER A 484 -9.97 26.77 -11.59
CA SER A 484 -9.92 27.41 -12.92
C SER A 484 -11.26 27.96 -13.39
N THR A 485 -12.38 27.34 -12.97
CA THR A 485 -13.73 27.76 -13.41
C THR A 485 -14.45 28.65 -12.39
N GLY A 486 -13.95 28.72 -11.15
CA GLY A 486 -14.65 29.37 -10.02
C GLY A 486 -15.97 28.67 -9.65
N ARG A 487 -16.22 27.45 -10.16
CA ARG A 487 -17.45 26.70 -9.90
C ARG A 487 -17.15 25.42 -9.13
N ALA A 488 -17.95 25.15 -8.10
CA ALA A 488 -17.96 23.85 -7.44
C ALA A 488 -18.47 22.74 -8.38
N LEU A 489 -17.97 21.50 -8.20
CA LEU A 489 -18.47 20.30 -8.87
C LEU A 489 -19.80 19.86 -8.25
#